data_2f332545d294fd4eacfd27d54dfe7abd
#
_entry.id   2f332545d294fd4eacfd27d54dfe7abd
#
_cell.length_a   1.000
_cell.length_b   1.000
_cell.length_c   1.000
_cell.angle_alpha   90.00
_cell.angle_beta   90.00
_cell.angle_gamma   90.00
#
_symmetry.space_group_name_H-M   'P 1'
#
loop_
_entity.id
_entity.type
_entity.pdbx_description
1 polymer ?
#
loop_
_entity_poly.entity_id
_entity_poly.type
_entity_poly.pdbx_seq_one_letter_code
_entity_poly.pdbx_strand_id
1 'polypeptide(L)'
;VKTPTGFKAAFDEYAQGGWIGLGGDPNHGGQGMPKMVTMLAEEMVFTANQSFALYPNLSGGACMCIYNAGSEEQKQTYLEKIYSGEWTGTMCLTEPHAGTDLGIIKTKAVPNQDGSYSITGTKIFITAGEHDLADNIIHLVLAKTPDAPAGSKGISLFIVPKFHVNADGSLGERNAVSCGSIEHKMGIKAS
;
A
#
# COMPACT_ATOMS: atom_id res chain seq x y z
N VAL A 1 -1.96 12.81 8.81
CA VAL A 1 -2.60 13.60 7.74
C VAL A 1 -4.10 13.39 7.80
N LYS A 2 -4.89 14.45 7.62
CA LYS A 2 -6.35 14.36 7.55
C LYS A 2 -6.81 14.49 6.10
N THR A 3 -7.71 13.60 5.70
CA THR A 3 -8.36 13.66 4.39
C THR A 3 -9.45 14.74 4.35
N PRO A 4 -9.91 15.18 3.16
CA PRO A 4 -11.00 16.13 3.02
C PRO A 4 -12.30 15.65 3.68
N THR A 5 -13.13 16.60 4.09
CA THR A 5 -14.46 16.31 4.66
C THR A 5 -15.27 15.43 3.71
N GLY A 6 -15.87 14.38 4.24
CA GLY A 6 -16.66 13.40 3.47
C GLY A 6 -15.88 12.20 2.96
N PHE A 7 -14.54 12.24 2.83
CA PHE A 7 -13.75 11.11 2.35
C PHE A 7 -13.87 9.88 3.26
N LYS A 8 -13.80 10.08 4.58
CA LYS A 8 -13.90 8.96 5.53
C LYS A 8 -15.25 8.27 5.41
N ALA A 9 -16.34 9.02 5.41
CA ALA A 9 -17.69 8.45 5.27
C ALA A 9 -17.87 7.71 3.94
N ALA A 10 -17.41 8.32 2.83
CA ALA A 10 -17.46 7.67 1.52
C ALA A 10 -16.58 6.41 1.45
N PHE A 11 -15.42 6.43 2.10
CA PHE A 11 -14.54 5.26 2.15
C PHE A 11 -15.16 4.13 2.97
N ASP A 12 -15.78 4.44 4.10
CA ASP A 12 -16.46 3.44 4.94
C ASP A 12 -17.63 2.78 4.19
N GLU A 13 -18.46 3.55 3.47
CA GLU A 13 -19.53 3.00 2.63
C GLU A 13 -18.97 2.14 1.48
N TYR A 14 -17.90 2.59 0.84
CA TYR A 14 -17.23 1.86 -0.24
C TYR A 14 -16.65 0.53 0.26
N ALA A 15 -16.02 0.54 1.43
CA ALA A 15 -15.47 -0.64 2.08
C ALA A 15 -16.59 -1.62 2.52
N GLN A 16 -17.63 -1.12 3.20
CA GLN A 16 -18.77 -1.92 3.63
C GLN A 16 -19.53 -2.56 2.45
N GLY A 17 -19.56 -1.89 1.30
CA GLY A 17 -20.11 -2.43 0.06
C GLY A 17 -19.25 -3.52 -0.59
N GLY A 18 -18.05 -3.80 -0.03
CA GLY A 18 -17.12 -4.82 -0.53
C GLY A 18 -16.37 -4.43 -1.80
N TRP A 19 -16.45 -3.16 -2.21
CA TRP A 19 -15.90 -2.71 -3.48
C TRP A 19 -14.37 -2.79 -3.56
N ILE A 20 -13.66 -2.68 -2.43
CA ILE A 20 -12.19 -2.79 -2.39
C ILE A 20 -11.75 -4.21 -2.73
N GLY A 21 -12.47 -5.21 -2.20
CA GLY A 21 -12.18 -6.63 -2.42
C GLY A 21 -12.87 -7.23 -3.65
N LEU A 22 -13.48 -6.43 -4.54
CA LEU A 22 -14.31 -6.92 -5.64
C LEU A 22 -13.61 -7.95 -6.54
N GLY A 23 -12.35 -7.74 -6.89
CA GLY A 23 -11.53 -8.67 -7.69
C GLY A 23 -10.59 -9.55 -6.87
N GLY A 24 -10.65 -9.47 -5.54
CA GLY A 24 -9.78 -10.20 -4.64
C GLY A 24 -10.09 -11.70 -4.57
N ASP A 25 -9.12 -12.47 -4.11
CA ASP A 25 -9.28 -13.93 -3.93
C ASP A 25 -10.32 -14.23 -2.85
N PRO A 26 -11.37 -15.04 -3.16
CA PRO A 26 -12.36 -15.45 -2.19
C PRO A 26 -11.81 -16.18 -0.95
N ASN A 27 -10.68 -16.88 -1.07
CA ASN A 27 -10.03 -17.53 0.06
C ASN A 27 -9.47 -16.55 1.10
N HIS A 28 -9.35 -15.27 0.73
CA HIS A 28 -8.86 -14.20 1.58
C HIS A 28 -9.88 -13.04 1.73
N GLY A 29 -11.17 -13.34 1.60
CA GLY A 29 -12.24 -12.33 1.79
C GLY A 29 -12.55 -11.46 0.58
N GLY A 30 -11.96 -11.73 -0.58
CA GLY A 30 -12.31 -11.09 -1.84
C GLY A 30 -13.57 -11.68 -2.47
N GLN A 31 -14.08 -11.05 -3.52
CA GLN A 31 -15.32 -11.51 -4.21
C GLN A 31 -15.05 -12.28 -5.51
N GLY A 32 -13.81 -12.35 -5.98
CA GLY A 32 -13.41 -13.13 -7.14
C GLY A 32 -13.97 -12.63 -8.48
N MET A 33 -14.41 -11.38 -8.56
CA MET A 33 -14.98 -10.84 -9.80
C MET A 33 -13.92 -10.71 -10.89
N PRO A 34 -14.26 -11.01 -12.15
CA PRO A 34 -13.36 -10.85 -13.28
C PRO A 34 -12.86 -9.41 -13.41
N LYS A 35 -11.62 -9.21 -13.88
CA LYS A 35 -11.00 -7.88 -14.04
C LYS A 35 -11.85 -6.91 -14.87
N MET A 36 -12.59 -7.40 -15.86
CA MET A 36 -13.54 -6.59 -16.65
C MET A 36 -14.59 -5.91 -15.77
N VAL A 37 -15.13 -6.63 -14.78
CA VAL A 37 -16.14 -6.08 -13.86
C VAL A 37 -15.51 -5.07 -12.90
N THR A 38 -14.33 -5.38 -12.35
CA THR A 38 -13.65 -4.45 -11.45
C THR A 38 -13.25 -3.17 -12.16
N MET A 39 -12.81 -3.23 -13.41
CA MET A 39 -12.46 -2.05 -14.20
C MET A 39 -13.65 -1.12 -14.44
N LEU A 40 -14.85 -1.66 -14.69
CA LEU A 40 -16.05 -0.84 -14.85
C LEU A 40 -16.40 -0.09 -13.54
N ALA A 41 -16.28 -0.76 -12.40
CA ALA A 41 -16.48 -0.12 -11.09
C ALA A 41 -15.40 0.94 -10.81
N GLU A 42 -14.14 0.63 -11.07
CA GLU A 42 -13.02 1.56 -10.95
C GLU A 42 -13.23 2.83 -11.81
N GLU A 43 -13.66 2.67 -13.08
CA GLU A 43 -13.92 3.80 -13.99
C GLU A 43 -14.99 4.75 -13.42
N MET A 44 -16.07 4.21 -12.85
CA MET A 44 -17.12 5.02 -12.22
C MET A 44 -16.57 5.87 -11.06
N VAL A 45 -15.75 5.25 -10.19
CA VAL A 45 -15.17 5.94 -9.03
C VAL A 45 -14.13 6.98 -9.46
N PHE A 46 -13.26 6.66 -10.43
CA PHE A 46 -12.30 7.61 -10.99
C PHE A 46 -12.99 8.80 -11.66
N THR A 47 -14.10 8.56 -12.36
CA THR A 47 -14.90 9.63 -12.98
C THR A 47 -15.56 10.53 -11.93
N ALA A 48 -16.04 9.95 -10.84
CA ALA A 48 -16.69 10.70 -9.75
C ALA A 48 -15.68 11.54 -8.95
N ASN A 49 -14.55 10.95 -8.54
CA ASN A 49 -13.49 11.63 -7.79
C ASN A 49 -12.16 10.89 -7.90
N GLN A 50 -11.27 11.35 -8.77
CA GLN A 50 -9.96 10.74 -9.00
C GLN A 50 -9.10 10.69 -7.73
N SER A 51 -9.10 11.74 -6.90
CA SER A 51 -8.31 11.75 -5.67
C SER A 51 -8.78 10.70 -4.67
N PHE A 52 -10.10 10.50 -4.56
CA PHE A 52 -10.66 9.44 -3.73
C PHE A 52 -10.34 8.05 -4.28
N ALA A 53 -10.53 7.85 -5.59
CA ALA A 53 -10.33 6.58 -6.26
C ALA A 53 -8.91 5.99 -6.07
N LEU A 54 -7.91 6.83 -5.88
CA LEU A 54 -6.54 6.41 -5.67
C LEU A 54 -6.34 5.60 -4.38
N TYR A 55 -7.11 5.84 -3.32
CA TYR A 55 -6.99 5.08 -2.07
C TYR A 55 -7.34 3.60 -2.24
N PRO A 56 -8.54 3.22 -2.71
CA PRO A 56 -8.85 1.82 -2.96
C PRO A 56 -8.02 1.22 -4.10
N ASN A 57 -7.66 2.01 -5.13
CA ASN A 57 -6.85 1.52 -6.25
C ASN A 57 -5.44 1.11 -5.81
N LEU A 58 -4.75 1.92 -5.00
CA LEU A 58 -3.43 1.59 -4.44
C LEU A 58 -3.53 0.36 -3.51
N SER A 59 -4.61 0.25 -2.73
CA SER A 59 -4.86 -0.92 -1.88
C SER A 59 -5.02 -2.19 -2.71
N GLY A 60 -5.76 -2.14 -3.83
CA GLY A 60 -5.87 -3.24 -4.78
C GLY A 60 -4.53 -3.63 -5.41
N GLY A 61 -3.69 -2.64 -5.75
CA GLY A 61 -2.32 -2.87 -6.24
C GLY A 61 -1.43 -3.56 -5.20
N ALA A 62 -1.49 -3.13 -3.95
CA ALA A 62 -0.76 -3.77 -2.86
C ALA A 62 -1.21 -5.22 -2.63
N CYS A 63 -2.52 -5.46 -2.62
CA CYS A 63 -3.07 -6.82 -2.54
C CYS A 63 -2.56 -7.71 -3.68
N MET A 64 -2.54 -7.20 -4.91
CA MET A 64 -2.03 -7.95 -6.06
C MET A 64 -0.57 -8.36 -5.88
N CYS A 65 0.28 -7.47 -5.38
CA CYS A 65 1.68 -7.79 -5.10
C CYS A 65 1.82 -8.86 -4.01
N ILE A 66 1.08 -8.72 -2.89
CA ILE A 66 1.12 -9.68 -1.78
C ILE A 66 0.57 -11.03 -2.24
N TYR A 67 -0.53 -11.06 -2.99
CA TYR A 67 -1.13 -12.29 -3.50
C TYR A 67 -0.19 -13.08 -4.40
N ASN A 68 0.50 -12.39 -5.33
CA ASN A 68 1.36 -13.06 -6.31
C ASN A 68 2.76 -13.42 -5.79
N ALA A 69 3.30 -12.67 -4.83
CA ALA A 69 4.70 -12.81 -4.39
C ALA A 69 4.88 -13.02 -2.89
N GLY A 70 3.84 -12.84 -2.08
CA GLY A 70 3.89 -13.05 -0.64
C GLY A 70 3.85 -14.52 -0.25
N SER A 71 4.38 -14.83 0.94
CA SER A 71 4.19 -16.13 1.58
C SER A 71 2.73 -16.34 1.98
N GLU A 72 2.32 -17.59 2.25
CA GLU A 72 0.95 -17.86 2.72
C GLU A 72 0.64 -17.13 4.05
N GLU A 73 1.61 -17.04 4.94
CA GLU A 73 1.50 -16.27 6.18
C GLU A 73 1.24 -14.78 5.90
N GLN A 74 1.99 -14.18 4.96
CA GLN A 74 1.77 -12.78 4.57
C GLN A 74 0.41 -12.58 3.93
N LYS A 75 -0.06 -13.49 3.08
CA LYS A 75 -1.41 -13.43 2.48
C LYS A 75 -2.49 -13.46 3.55
N GLN A 76 -2.40 -14.41 4.50
CA GLN A 76 -3.34 -14.53 5.61
C GLN A 76 -3.34 -13.30 6.53
N THR A 77 -2.17 -12.71 6.76
CA THR A 77 -2.04 -11.54 7.64
C THR A 77 -2.64 -10.27 7.03
N TYR A 78 -2.45 -10.06 5.73
CA TYR A 78 -2.70 -8.73 5.14
C TYR A 78 -3.91 -8.67 4.21
N LEU A 79 -4.21 -9.72 3.41
CA LEU A 79 -5.16 -9.60 2.31
C LEU A 79 -6.59 -9.32 2.78
N GLU A 80 -7.10 -10.08 3.75
CA GLU A 80 -8.47 -9.92 4.24
C GLU A 80 -8.69 -8.52 4.81
N LYS A 81 -7.74 -8.02 5.60
CA LYS A 81 -7.79 -6.68 6.19
C LYS A 81 -7.77 -5.56 5.15
N ILE A 82 -7.05 -5.74 4.06
CA ILE A 82 -7.01 -4.74 2.99
C ILE A 82 -8.27 -4.85 2.12
N TYR A 83 -8.74 -6.06 1.79
CA TYR A 83 -9.97 -6.25 1.01
C TYR A 83 -11.21 -5.72 1.73
N SER A 84 -11.27 -5.84 3.06
CA SER A 84 -12.35 -5.27 3.87
C SER A 84 -12.30 -3.75 4.00
N GLY A 85 -11.16 -3.12 3.69
CA GLY A 85 -10.91 -1.70 3.90
C GLY A 85 -10.55 -1.32 5.33
N GLU A 86 -10.43 -2.28 6.24
CA GLU A 86 -9.92 -2.04 7.60
C GLU A 86 -8.49 -1.48 7.55
N TRP A 87 -7.69 -1.99 6.62
CA TRP A 87 -6.37 -1.45 6.28
C TRP A 87 -6.33 -1.00 4.82
N THR A 88 -5.35 -0.15 4.51
CA THR A 88 -5.07 0.27 3.13
C THR A 88 -3.66 -0.15 2.74
N GLY A 89 -3.39 -0.12 1.44
CA GLY A 89 -2.07 -0.41 0.91
C GLY A 89 -1.56 0.72 0.03
N THR A 90 -0.24 0.87 -0.04
CA THR A 90 0.40 1.82 -0.94
C THR A 90 1.75 1.31 -1.44
N MET A 91 2.24 1.88 -2.53
CA MET A 91 3.51 1.52 -3.15
C MET A 91 4.53 2.64 -3.00
N CYS A 92 5.67 2.36 -2.40
CA CYS A 92 6.74 3.30 -2.12
C CYS A 92 7.96 3.00 -3.01
N LEU A 93 7.95 3.53 -4.25
CA LEU A 93 9.01 3.34 -5.25
C LEU A 93 9.97 4.52 -5.31
N THR A 94 9.42 5.71 -5.62
CA THR A 94 10.14 6.90 -6.03
C THR A 94 10.96 7.52 -4.89
N GLU A 95 12.18 7.91 -5.21
CA GLU A 95 13.04 8.72 -4.33
C GLU A 95 13.32 10.08 -4.97
N PRO A 96 13.77 11.11 -4.22
CA PRO A 96 13.99 12.45 -4.77
C PRO A 96 14.92 12.50 -6.00
N HIS A 97 15.81 11.52 -6.15
CA HIS A 97 16.76 11.42 -7.26
C HIS A 97 16.49 10.23 -8.20
N ALA A 98 15.47 9.42 -7.93
CA ALA A 98 15.18 8.16 -8.63
C ALA A 98 13.67 8.00 -8.86
N GLY A 99 13.19 8.45 -10.00
CA GLY A 99 11.79 8.28 -10.44
C GLY A 99 11.70 7.26 -11.56
N THR A 100 12.05 7.66 -12.77
CA THR A 100 12.03 6.77 -13.95
C THR A 100 13.10 5.68 -13.86
N ASP A 101 14.32 6.02 -13.46
CA ASP A 101 15.38 5.04 -13.20
C ASP A 101 15.37 4.61 -11.74
N LEU A 102 14.67 3.52 -11.45
CA LEU A 102 14.66 2.89 -10.13
C LEU A 102 15.97 2.14 -9.82
N GLY A 103 16.80 1.88 -10.82
CA GLY A 103 18.10 1.22 -10.64
C GLY A 103 19.04 1.98 -9.69
N ILE A 104 18.83 3.27 -9.49
CA ILE A 104 19.66 4.14 -8.66
C ILE A 104 19.09 4.44 -7.27
N ILE A 105 18.00 3.77 -6.84
CA ILE A 105 17.43 3.97 -5.49
C ILE A 105 18.49 3.70 -4.42
N LYS A 106 18.39 4.47 -3.32
CA LYS A 106 19.32 4.42 -2.18
C LYS A 106 18.73 3.84 -0.91
N THR A 107 17.42 3.64 -0.85
CA THR A 107 16.78 2.97 0.31
C THR A 107 17.40 1.61 0.52
N LYS A 108 17.82 1.36 1.76
CA LYS A 108 18.52 0.14 2.18
C LYS A 108 17.63 -0.70 3.08
N ALA A 109 17.74 -2.02 2.96
CA ALA A 109 17.12 -2.99 3.83
C ALA A 109 18.22 -3.90 4.41
N VAL A 110 18.52 -3.76 5.70
CA VAL A 110 19.53 -4.56 6.39
C VAL A 110 18.84 -5.68 7.14
N PRO A 111 19.22 -6.95 6.92
CA PRO A 111 18.59 -8.08 7.60
C PRO A 111 18.89 -8.07 9.10
N ASN A 112 17.89 -8.41 9.91
CA ASN A 112 17.98 -8.61 11.34
C ASN A 112 18.08 -10.13 11.66
N GLN A 113 18.44 -10.47 12.91
CA GLN A 113 18.60 -11.87 13.33
C GLN A 113 17.28 -12.65 13.38
N ASP A 114 16.15 -11.97 13.51
CA ASP A 114 14.79 -12.55 13.57
C ASP A 114 14.14 -12.74 12.21
N GLY A 115 14.86 -12.48 11.11
CA GLY A 115 14.36 -12.59 9.75
C GLY A 115 13.62 -11.33 9.25
N SER A 116 13.46 -10.32 10.07
CA SER A 116 12.97 -9.00 9.66
C SER A 116 14.07 -8.16 9.03
N TYR A 117 13.72 -6.94 8.57
CA TYR A 117 14.68 -6.02 7.97
C TYR A 117 14.53 -4.63 8.55
N SER A 118 15.67 -4.00 8.86
CA SER A 118 15.76 -2.57 9.18
C SER A 118 15.86 -1.78 7.88
N ILE A 119 14.82 -0.98 7.57
CA ILE A 119 14.75 -0.20 6.34
C ILE A 119 15.05 1.26 6.63
N THR A 120 15.95 1.84 5.83
CA THR A 120 16.34 3.24 5.94
C THR A 120 16.37 3.91 4.57
N GLY A 121 15.62 5.01 4.43
CA GLY A 121 15.52 5.78 3.19
C GLY A 121 14.39 6.79 3.21
N THR A 122 14.30 7.58 2.14
CA THR A 122 13.23 8.55 1.95
C THR A 122 12.59 8.32 0.59
N LYS A 123 11.28 8.14 0.59
CA LYS A 123 10.46 8.05 -0.62
C LYS A 123 9.69 9.36 -0.81
N ILE A 124 9.36 9.69 -2.07
CA ILE A 124 8.63 10.92 -2.42
C ILE A 124 7.48 10.62 -3.37
N PHE A 125 6.47 11.46 -3.38
CA PHE A 125 5.27 11.32 -4.22
C PHE A 125 4.48 10.04 -3.97
N ILE A 126 4.45 9.58 -2.71
CA ILE A 126 3.74 8.36 -2.33
C ILE A 126 2.25 8.65 -2.18
N THR A 127 1.47 8.17 -3.12
CA THR A 127 0.02 8.28 -3.10
C THR A 127 -0.54 7.46 -1.93
N ALA A 128 -1.45 8.05 -1.16
CA ALA A 128 -2.07 7.43 0.02
C ALA A 128 -1.04 6.96 1.08
N GLY A 129 0.12 7.64 1.17
CA GLY A 129 1.20 7.26 2.10
C GLY A 129 0.92 7.57 3.57
N GLU A 130 0.03 8.53 3.87
CA GLU A 130 -0.41 8.85 5.22
C GLU A 130 -1.80 9.48 5.20
N HIS A 131 -2.75 8.90 5.92
CA HIS A 131 -4.14 9.35 5.96
C HIS A 131 -4.87 8.79 7.19
N ASP A 132 -6.14 9.21 7.36
CA ASP A 132 -7.04 8.83 8.47
C ASP A 132 -8.24 7.98 8.03
N LEU A 133 -8.18 7.33 6.85
CA LEU A 133 -9.29 6.52 6.32
C LEU A 133 -9.33 5.10 6.90
N ALA A 134 -8.20 4.56 7.33
CA ALA A 134 -8.05 3.17 7.77
C ALA A 134 -7.19 3.09 9.03
N ASP A 135 -7.31 1.97 9.75
CA ASP A 135 -6.60 1.75 11.01
C ASP A 135 -5.10 1.50 10.81
N ASN A 136 -4.73 0.91 9.67
CA ASN A 136 -3.33 0.69 9.30
C ASN A 136 -3.10 1.00 7.80
N ILE A 137 -1.85 1.28 7.46
CA ILE A 137 -1.40 1.45 6.07
C ILE A 137 -0.25 0.48 5.84
N ILE A 138 -0.37 -0.37 4.83
CA ILE A 138 0.63 -1.36 4.46
C ILE A 138 1.44 -0.81 3.29
N HIS A 139 2.63 -0.31 3.61
CA HIS A 139 3.55 0.22 2.60
C HIS A 139 4.33 -0.91 1.94
N LEU A 140 4.25 -1.02 0.62
CA LEU A 140 5.14 -1.87 -0.16
C LEU A 140 6.34 -1.04 -0.60
N VAL A 141 7.49 -1.29 0.01
CA VAL A 141 8.69 -0.44 -0.12
C VAL A 141 9.76 -1.11 -0.96
N LEU A 142 10.21 -0.45 -2.03
CA LEU A 142 11.38 -0.88 -2.78
C LEU A 142 12.67 -0.47 -2.06
N ALA A 143 13.53 -1.44 -1.79
CA ALA A 143 14.83 -1.22 -1.16
C ALA A 143 15.87 -2.22 -1.67
N LYS A 144 17.14 -1.99 -1.37
CA LYS A 144 18.25 -2.89 -1.70
C LYS A 144 18.88 -3.45 -0.44
N THR A 145 19.16 -4.74 -0.45
CA THR A 145 19.99 -5.40 0.58
C THR A 145 21.47 -5.06 0.38
N PRO A 146 22.33 -5.21 1.39
CA PRO A 146 23.77 -4.89 1.28
C PRO A 146 24.48 -5.59 0.13
N ASP A 147 24.13 -6.84 -0.13
CA ASP A 147 24.76 -7.69 -1.16
C ASP A 147 24.02 -7.68 -2.50
N ALA A 148 23.05 -6.78 -2.67
CA ALA A 148 22.25 -6.70 -3.88
C ALA A 148 23.09 -6.29 -5.10
N PRO A 149 22.89 -6.92 -6.27
CA PRO A 149 23.54 -6.49 -7.50
C PRO A 149 23.16 -5.05 -7.88
N ALA A 150 24.01 -4.38 -8.65
CA ALA A 150 23.74 -3.04 -9.13
C ALA A 150 22.51 -2.98 -10.06
N GLY A 151 21.90 -1.82 -10.13
CA GLY A 151 20.76 -1.55 -11.01
C GLY A 151 19.43 -2.10 -10.46
N SER A 152 18.46 -2.28 -11.34
CA SER A 152 17.09 -2.72 -11.00
C SER A 152 17.01 -4.18 -10.52
N LYS A 153 17.96 -5.02 -10.94
CA LYS A 153 18.01 -6.44 -10.52
C LYS A 153 18.31 -6.62 -9.03
N GLY A 154 18.86 -5.59 -8.36
CA GLY A 154 19.12 -5.62 -6.93
C GLY A 154 17.99 -5.09 -6.06
N ILE A 155 16.85 -4.77 -6.64
CA ILE A 155 15.71 -4.23 -5.91
C ILE A 155 14.86 -5.37 -5.37
N SER A 156 14.50 -5.30 -4.09
CA SER A 156 13.52 -6.16 -3.44
C SER A 156 12.35 -5.35 -2.92
N LEU A 157 11.21 -6.01 -2.73
CA LEU A 157 9.99 -5.43 -2.20
C LEU A 157 9.79 -5.86 -0.76
N PHE A 158 9.51 -4.91 0.12
CA PHE A 158 9.33 -5.14 1.55
C PHE A 158 7.95 -4.67 2.00
N ILE A 159 7.31 -5.45 2.87
CA ILE A 159 6.07 -5.07 3.54
C ILE A 159 6.44 -4.28 4.79
N VAL A 160 5.99 -3.03 4.87
CA VAL A 160 6.26 -2.12 5.99
C VAL A 160 4.94 -1.57 6.50
N PRO A 161 4.33 -2.16 7.51
CA PRO A 161 3.09 -1.64 8.08
C PRO A 161 3.35 -0.35 8.87
N LYS A 162 2.39 0.58 8.86
CA LYS A 162 2.42 1.81 9.68
C LYS A 162 2.38 1.49 11.17
N PHE A 163 1.58 0.53 11.57
CA PHE A 163 1.59 -0.10 12.88
C PHE A 163 1.97 -1.57 12.72
N HIS A 164 2.87 -2.05 13.57
CA HIS A 164 3.24 -3.47 13.56
C HIS A 164 2.00 -4.33 13.74
N VAL A 165 2.03 -5.53 13.16
CA VAL A 165 0.95 -6.50 13.27
C VAL A 165 1.40 -7.62 14.18
N ASN A 166 0.67 -7.86 15.26
CA ASN A 166 0.92 -8.94 16.20
C ASN A 166 0.53 -10.30 15.58
N ALA A 167 1.00 -11.39 16.17
CA ALA A 167 0.69 -12.75 15.69
C ALA A 167 -0.82 -13.09 15.70
N ASP A 168 -1.61 -12.41 16.52
CA ASP A 168 -3.07 -12.54 16.56
C ASP A 168 -3.80 -11.63 15.58
N GLY A 169 -3.07 -10.87 14.75
CA GLY A 169 -3.62 -9.93 13.79
C GLY A 169 -4.00 -8.56 14.37
N SER A 170 -3.83 -8.33 15.67
CA SER A 170 -4.06 -7.02 16.28
C SER A 170 -2.95 -6.02 15.96
N LEU A 171 -3.26 -4.72 16.10
CA LEU A 171 -2.27 -3.67 15.91
C LEU A 171 -1.33 -3.59 17.10
N GLY A 172 -0.04 -3.58 16.82
CA GLY A 172 1.03 -3.36 17.76
C GLY A 172 1.47 -1.90 17.84
N GLU A 173 2.71 -1.68 18.21
CA GLU A 173 3.31 -0.35 18.30
C GLU A 173 3.44 0.30 16.91
N ARG A 174 3.47 1.64 16.90
CA ARG A 174 3.73 2.38 15.66
C ARG A 174 5.14 2.09 15.15
N ASN A 175 5.23 1.71 13.88
CA ASN A 175 6.51 1.53 13.21
C ASN A 175 7.20 2.88 12.96
N ALA A 176 8.52 2.87 12.82
CA ALA A 176 9.36 4.05 12.57
C ALA A 176 9.24 4.57 11.12
N VAL A 177 8.02 4.56 10.57
CA VAL A 177 7.68 5.15 9.29
C VAL A 177 6.85 6.42 9.50
N SER A 178 7.22 7.51 8.86
CA SER A 178 6.54 8.79 9.03
C SER A 178 6.42 9.55 7.71
N CYS A 179 5.34 10.31 7.58
CA CYS A 179 5.17 11.28 6.52
C CYS A 179 5.99 12.52 6.84
N GLY A 180 6.92 12.88 5.97
CA GLY A 180 7.77 14.07 6.12
C GLY A 180 7.06 15.35 5.64
N SER A 181 6.34 15.25 4.51
CA SER A 181 5.61 16.38 3.89
C SER A 181 4.49 15.87 3.00
N ILE A 182 3.54 16.77 2.68
CA ILE A 182 2.53 16.55 1.65
C ILE A 182 2.98 17.28 0.39
N GLU A 183 3.15 16.55 -0.69
CA GLU A 183 3.62 17.09 -1.95
C GLU A 183 2.47 17.70 -2.78
N HIS A 184 2.78 18.79 -3.49
CA HIS A 184 1.86 19.38 -4.44
C HIS A 184 1.89 18.62 -5.75
N LYS A 185 0.97 17.68 -5.93
CA LYS A 185 0.83 16.93 -7.17
C LYS A 185 -0.08 17.66 -8.16
N MET A 186 0.24 17.55 -9.46
CA MET A 186 -0.57 18.13 -10.53
C MET A 186 -1.92 17.40 -10.64
N GLY A 187 -3.02 18.15 -10.45
CA GLY A 187 -4.39 17.61 -10.57
C GLY A 187 -4.88 16.75 -9.41
N ILE A 188 -4.01 16.33 -8.51
CA ILE A 188 -4.38 15.48 -7.36
C ILE A 188 -4.12 16.26 -6.08
N LYS A 189 -5.18 16.60 -5.35
CA LYS A 189 -5.12 17.52 -4.19
C LYS A 189 -5.46 16.87 -2.85
N ALA A 190 -5.80 15.59 -2.84
CA ALA A 190 -6.31 14.92 -1.64
C ALA A 190 -5.72 13.51 -1.44
N SER A 191 -4.56 13.22 -2.00
CA SER A 191 -3.88 11.94 -1.77
C SER A 191 -2.37 12.15 -1.60
#